data_5519f58ae6e45805a18afd90a5941f6e
#
_entry.id   5519f58ae6e45805a18afd90a5941f6e
#
_cell.length_a   1.000
_cell.length_b   1.000
_cell.length_c   1.000
_cell.angle_alpha   90.00
_cell.angle_beta   90.00
_cell.angle_gamma   90.00
#
_symmetry.space_group_name_H-M   'P 1'
#
loop_
_entity.id
_entity.type
_entity.pdbx_description
1 polymer ?
#
loop_
_entity_poly.entity_id
_entity_poly.type
_entity_poly.pdbx_seq_one_letter_code
_entity_poly.pdbx_strand_id
1 'polypeptide(L)'
;MQKRPGLSLAGQPERESAFSEIFRETGYFRRNRQKVKDIMKKIIKVIRAIGYLIAFSLILYPVVSNYINQMHSTTIATDYEQEVSHLSEEQENEMIEKAQEYNKSLVGINSIVDPFSETQTEDDVYNNLLKIDDTGMMGYIDIPKIDIVLPIYHGTSEKVLQSGVGHLKNTSLPVGGESSHAVLSGHRGLANAKIFTDLNKMEIGDVFYIKVLHHTFAYQVDQILTVEPSDTEALQIEKGKDYVTLVTCTPFAINTHRLLERGIRIPYKEAKKVDNEIGLHRTIPFQEAEVAVSRDRTIAL
;
A
#
# COMPACT_ATOMS: atom_id res chain seq x y z
N MET A 1 -8.27 -117.87 -19.53
CA MET A 1 -7.28 -116.84 -19.96
C MET A 1 -8.02 -115.75 -20.70
N GLN A 2 -8.34 -114.66 -20.00
CA GLN A 2 -9.09 -113.55 -20.55
C GLN A 2 -8.18 -112.29 -20.51
N LYS A 3 -7.81 -111.75 -21.70
CA LYS A 3 -7.08 -110.53 -21.90
C LYS A 3 -7.97 -109.33 -21.61
N ARG A 4 -7.54 -108.45 -20.72
CA ARG A 4 -8.16 -107.14 -20.55
C ARG A 4 -7.69 -106.19 -21.68
N PRO A 5 -8.58 -105.30 -22.20
CA PRO A 5 -8.18 -104.35 -23.20
C PRO A 5 -7.55 -103.10 -22.50
N GLY A 6 -6.48 -102.58 -23.08
CA GLY A 6 -5.78 -101.39 -22.66
C GLY A 6 -6.59 -100.11 -22.85
N LEU A 7 -6.69 -99.32 -21.85
CA LEU A 7 -7.28 -97.94 -21.90
C LEU A 7 -6.27 -96.99 -22.56
N SER A 8 -6.59 -96.54 -23.79
CA SER A 8 -5.86 -95.53 -24.50
C SER A 8 -6.16 -94.12 -23.84
N LEU A 9 -5.17 -93.52 -23.25
CA LEU A 9 -5.20 -92.15 -22.82
C LEU A 9 -4.85 -91.17 -23.98
N ALA A 10 -5.74 -91.11 -24.95
CA ALA A 10 -5.71 -90.08 -26.00
C ALA A 10 -6.80 -89.01 -25.69
N GLY A 11 -6.44 -87.91 -25.15
CA GLY A 11 -7.40 -86.85 -24.97
C GLY A 11 -7.00 -85.84 -23.95
N GLN A 12 -6.00 -85.00 -24.20
CA GLN A 12 -5.84 -83.74 -23.51
C GLN A 12 -5.01 -82.65 -24.26
N PRO A 13 -5.27 -82.28 -25.51
CA PRO A 13 -4.72 -81.00 -26.01
C PRO A 13 -5.59 -79.81 -25.71
N GLU A 14 -6.91 -79.93 -25.44
CA GLU A 14 -7.80 -78.76 -25.21
C GLU A 14 -7.69 -78.17 -23.81
N ARG A 15 -7.31 -78.95 -22.78
CA ARG A 15 -7.10 -78.42 -21.42
C ARG A 15 -5.82 -77.57 -21.29
N GLU A 16 -4.76 -77.88 -21.98
CA GLU A 16 -3.51 -77.14 -22.00
C GLU A 16 -3.67 -75.82 -22.76
N SER A 17 -4.48 -75.78 -23.84
CA SER A 17 -4.75 -74.54 -24.57
C SER A 17 -5.57 -73.54 -23.72
N ALA A 18 -6.62 -73.98 -23.04
CA ALA A 18 -7.45 -73.16 -22.15
C ALA A 18 -6.66 -72.61 -20.95
N PHE A 19 -5.76 -73.41 -20.35
CA PHE A 19 -4.92 -73.01 -19.28
C PHE A 19 -3.88 -71.99 -19.72
N SER A 20 -3.34 -72.06 -20.89
CA SER A 20 -2.39 -71.10 -21.46
C SER A 20 -3.06 -69.80 -21.85
N GLU A 21 -4.32 -69.79 -22.29
CA GLU A 21 -5.12 -68.56 -22.53
C GLU A 21 -5.42 -67.84 -21.24
N ILE A 22 -5.89 -68.50 -20.19
CA ILE A 22 -6.13 -67.90 -18.88
C ILE A 22 -4.84 -67.31 -18.31
N PHE A 23 -3.69 -67.95 -18.50
CA PHE A 23 -2.40 -67.44 -18.04
C PHE A 23 -1.93 -66.20 -18.83
N ARG A 24 -2.23 -66.14 -20.15
CA ARG A 24 -1.99 -64.97 -21.01
C ARG A 24 -2.90 -63.77 -20.60
N GLU A 25 -4.18 -64.03 -20.37
CA GLU A 25 -5.12 -62.99 -19.92
C GLU A 25 -4.73 -62.43 -18.54
N THR A 26 -4.39 -63.26 -17.57
CA THR A 26 -3.94 -62.82 -16.25
C THR A 26 -2.64 -62.02 -16.34
N GLY A 27 -1.71 -62.37 -17.22
CA GLY A 27 -0.47 -61.64 -17.49
C GLY A 27 -0.70 -60.29 -18.17
N TYR A 28 -1.69 -60.21 -19.07
CA TYR A 28 -2.13 -59.00 -19.72
C TYR A 28 -2.78 -58.04 -18.73
N PHE A 29 -3.69 -58.52 -17.89
CA PHE A 29 -4.33 -57.73 -16.81
C PHE A 29 -3.33 -57.21 -15.79
N ARG A 30 -2.33 -58.00 -15.36
CA ARG A 30 -1.26 -57.56 -14.46
C ARG A 30 -0.39 -56.46 -15.09
N ARG A 31 -0.01 -56.57 -16.36
CA ARG A 31 0.80 -55.57 -17.07
C ARG A 31 0.04 -54.27 -17.26
N ASN A 32 -1.25 -54.30 -17.58
CA ASN A 32 -2.06 -53.13 -17.73
C ASN A 32 -2.28 -52.43 -16.36
N ARG A 33 -2.51 -53.21 -15.31
CA ARG A 33 -2.62 -52.64 -13.93
C ARG A 33 -1.32 -51.95 -13.49
N GLN A 34 -0.17 -52.48 -13.85
CA GLN A 34 1.12 -51.86 -13.53
C GLN A 34 1.33 -50.57 -14.33
N LYS A 35 1.04 -50.57 -15.63
CA LYS A 35 1.09 -49.35 -16.47
C LYS A 35 0.18 -48.24 -15.94
N VAL A 36 -1.05 -48.58 -15.55
CA VAL A 36 -1.98 -47.61 -14.93
C VAL A 36 -1.43 -47.06 -13.63
N LYS A 37 -0.84 -47.91 -12.76
CA LYS A 37 -0.19 -47.44 -11.51
C LYS A 37 0.99 -46.51 -11.78
N ASP A 38 1.81 -46.78 -12.78
CA ASP A 38 2.97 -45.95 -13.12
C ASP A 38 2.54 -44.61 -13.73
N ILE A 39 1.49 -44.60 -14.57
CA ILE A 39 0.87 -43.39 -15.07
C ILE A 39 0.29 -42.55 -13.91
N MET A 40 -0.47 -43.19 -13.00
CA MET A 40 -1.01 -42.49 -11.82
C MET A 40 0.09 -41.89 -10.95
N LYS A 41 1.20 -42.61 -10.71
CA LYS A 41 2.35 -42.05 -9.97
C LYS A 41 2.98 -40.84 -10.67
N LYS A 42 3.07 -40.83 -12.01
CA LYS A 42 3.53 -39.69 -12.79
C LYS A 42 2.58 -38.49 -12.65
N ILE A 43 1.27 -38.74 -12.80
CA ILE A 43 0.24 -37.72 -12.65
C ILE A 43 0.30 -37.09 -11.24
N ILE A 44 0.40 -37.91 -10.20
CA ILE A 44 0.50 -37.42 -8.81
C ILE A 44 1.76 -36.57 -8.62
N LYS A 45 2.91 -36.95 -9.21
CA LYS A 45 4.13 -36.15 -9.15
C LYS A 45 3.95 -34.77 -9.83
N VAL A 46 3.29 -34.76 -11.00
CA VAL A 46 2.99 -33.51 -11.74
C VAL A 46 2.05 -32.62 -10.93
N ILE A 47 0.97 -33.20 -10.38
CA ILE A 47 0.02 -32.44 -9.54
C ILE A 47 0.73 -31.84 -8.30
N ARG A 48 1.62 -32.60 -7.65
CA ARG A 48 2.42 -32.08 -6.52
C ARG A 48 3.35 -30.96 -6.96
N ALA A 49 4.03 -31.08 -8.08
CA ALA A 49 4.90 -30.04 -8.61
C ALA A 49 4.13 -28.76 -8.92
N ILE A 50 2.95 -28.87 -9.53
CA ILE A 50 2.05 -27.73 -9.77
C ILE A 50 1.60 -27.12 -8.44
N GLY A 51 1.23 -27.94 -7.46
CA GLY A 51 0.85 -27.47 -6.13
C GLY A 51 1.98 -26.68 -5.43
N TYR A 52 3.22 -27.16 -5.52
CA TYR A 52 4.37 -26.43 -4.98
C TYR A 52 4.64 -25.12 -5.72
N LEU A 53 4.48 -25.08 -7.05
CA LEU A 53 4.63 -23.83 -7.83
C LEU A 53 3.57 -22.81 -7.46
N ILE A 54 2.32 -23.23 -7.28
CA ILE A 54 1.23 -22.33 -6.83
C ILE A 54 1.53 -21.81 -5.43
N ALA A 55 1.89 -22.67 -4.49
CA ALA A 55 2.22 -22.26 -3.12
C ALA A 55 3.41 -21.28 -3.09
N PHE A 56 4.45 -21.53 -3.87
CA PHE A 56 5.59 -20.65 -4.00
C PHE A 56 5.23 -19.28 -4.60
N SER A 57 4.38 -19.28 -5.66
CA SER A 57 3.87 -18.04 -6.26
C SER A 57 3.04 -17.21 -5.28
N LEU A 58 2.21 -17.86 -4.45
CA LEU A 58 1.43 -17.17 -3.42
C LEU A 58 2.29 -16.54 -2.33
N ILE A 59 3.40 -17.19 -1.95
CA ILE A 59 4.36 -16.65 -0.97
C ILE A 59 5.14 -15.47 -1.56
N LEU A 60 5.52 -15.54 -2.84
CA LEU A 60 6.26 -14.46 -3.51
C LEU A 60 5.38 -13.26 -3.88
N TYR A 61 4.08 -13.48 -4.09
CA TYR A 61 3.15 -12.46 -4.56
C TYR A 61 3.23 -11.14 -3.76
N PRO A 62 3.13 -11.13 -2.41
CA PRO A 62 3.18 -9.87 -1.66
C PRO A 62 4.53 -9.15 -1.78
N VAL A 63 5.64 -9.89 -1.86
CA VAL A 63 6.97 -9.29 -2.00
C VAL A 63 7.13 -8.61 -3.36
N VAL A 64 6.78 -9.32 -4.44
CA VAL A 64 6.87 -8.79 -5.82
C VAL A 64 5.90 -7.65 -6.02
N SER A 65 4.67 -7.78 -5.55
CA SER A 65 3.64 -6.74 -5.67
C SER A 65 4.03 -5.47 -4.92
N ASN A 66 4.55 -5.60 -3.70
CA ASN A 66 5.03 -4.46 -2.92
C ASN A 66 6.20 -3.75 -3.62
N TYR A 67 7.16 -4.50 -4.16
CA TYR A 67 8.28 -3.94 -4.92
C TYR A 67 7.81 -3.15 -6.15
N ILE A 68 6.88 -3.72 -6.92
CA ILE A 68 6.30 -3.05 -8.10
C ILE A 68 5.55 -1.78 -7.70
N ASN A 69 4.76 -1.83 -6.62
CA ASN A 69 4.02 -0.65 -6.15
C ASN A 69 4.95 0.46 -5.65
N GLN A 70 6.04 0.12 -4.97
CA GLN A 70 7.01 1.11 -4.52
C GLN A 70 7.71 1.79 -5.71
N MET A 71 8.09 1.02 -6.73
CA MET A 71 8.62 1.60 -7.99
C MET A 71 7.58 2.51 -8.66
N HIS A 72 6.32 2.08 -8.69
CA HIS A 72 5.23 2.86 -9.29
C HIS A 72 5.00 4.18 -8.53
N SER A 73 4.98 4.16 -7.20
CA SER A 73 4.82 5.36 -6.38
C SER A 73 5.98 6.36 -6.59
N THR A 74 7.22 5.88 -6.73
CA THR A 74 8.35 6.74 -7.06
C THR A 74 8.22 7.36 -8.45
N THR A 75 7.73 6.59 -9.42
CA THR A 75 7.47 7.11 -10.78
C THR A 75 6.38 8.19 -10.75
N ILE A 76 5.28 7.96 -10.02
CA ILE A 76 4.20 8.93 -9.87
C ILE A 76 4.72 10.24 -9.24
N ALA A 77 5.60 10.17 -8.22
CA ALA A 77 6.21 11.36 -7.64
C ALA A 77 7.07 12.12 -8.65
N THR A 78 7.82 11.40 -9.50
CA THR A 78 8.61 12.01 -10.56
C THR A 78 7.74 12.66 -11.64
N ASP A 79 6.67 11.99 -12.05
CA ASP A 79 5.70 12.50 -13.02
C ASP A 79 5.01 13.77 -12.47
N TYR A 80 4.63 13.76 -11.18
CA TYR A 80 4.10 14.93 -10.50
C TYR A 80 5.08 16.12 -10.51
N GLU A 81 6.35 15.90 -10.20
CA GLU A 81 7.36 16.97 -10.26
C GLU A 81 7.54 17.51 -11.68
N GLN A 82 7.44 16.66 -12.69
CA GLN A 82 7.49 17.08 -14.09
C GLN A 82 6.29 17.97 -14.44
N GLU A 83 5.07 17.61 -14.07
CA GLU A 83 3.88 18.45 -14.28
C GLU A 83 4.00 19.77 -13.52
N VAL A 84 4.43 19.75 -12.27
CA VAL A 84 4.69 20.97 -11.47
C VAL A 84 5.70 21.89 -12.15
N SER A 85 6.75 21.34 -12.78
CA SER A 85 7.78 22.12 -13.47
C SER A 85 7.26 22.97 -14.64
N HIS A 86 6.07 22.67 -15.13
CA HIS A 86 5.38 23.44 -16.19
C HIS A 86 4.56 24.62 -15.64
N LEU A 87 4.35 24.69 -14.32
CA LEU A 87 3.61 25.79 -13.70
C LEU A 87 4.49 27.05 -13.62
N SER A 88 3.88 28.21 -13.84
CA SER A 88 4.54 29.47 -13.56
C SER A 88 4.49 29.75 -12.06
N GLU A 89 5.45 30.55 -11.57
CA GLU A 89 5.47 30.98 -10.17
C GLU A 89 4.16 31.69 -9.76
N GLU A 90 3.54 32.42 -10.66
CA GLU A 90 2.25 33.10 -10.42
C GLU A 90 1.11 32.08 -10.22
N GLN A 91 1.03 31.04 -11.06
CA GLN A 91 0.05 29.96 -10.94
C GLN A 91 0.23 29.18 -9.63
N GLU A 92 1.46 28.88 -9.29
CA GLU A 92 1.79 28.18 -8.04
C GLU A 92 1.38 28.98 -6.81
N ASN A 93 1.74 30.27 -6.78
CA ASN A 93 1.37 31.18 -5.69
C ASN A 93 -0.16 31.29 -5.54
N GLU A 94 -0.91 31.37 -6.64
CA GLU A 94 -2.37 31.40 -6.63
C GLU A 94 -2.94 30.09 -6.04
N MET A 95 -2.39 28.94 -6.40
CA MET A 95 -2.83 27.65 -5.87
C MET A 95 -2.58 27.52 -4.37
N ILE A 96 -1.41 27.96 -3.90
CA ILE A 96 -1.06 27.96 -2.48
C ILE A 96 -1.95 28.93 -1.69
N GLU A 97 -2.20 30.13 -2.22
CA GLU A 97 -3.06 31.14 -1.59
C GLU A 97 -4.49 30.62 -1.40
N LYS A 98 -5.08 30.03 -2.44
CA LYS A 98 -6.41 29.39 -2.37
C LYS A 98 -6.46 28.25 -1.34
N ALA A 99 -5.41 27.43 -1.28
CA ALA A 99 -5.31 26.35 -0.30
C ALA A 99 -5.22 26.91 1.13
N GLN A 100 -4.46 27.99 1.32
CA GLN A 100 -4.36 28.66 2.63
C GLN A 100 -5.65 29.36 3.03
N GLU A 101 -6.40 29.95 2.08
CA GLU A 101 -7.72 30.53 2.34
C GLU A 101 -8.72 29.44 2.79
N TYR A 102 -8.71 28.29 2.11
CA TYR A 102 -9.49 27.13 2.53
C TYR A 102 -9.13 26.71 3.95
N ASN A 103 -7.83 26.58 4.28
CA ASN A 103 -7.38 26.23 5.62
C ASN A 103 -7.88 27.21 6.69
N LYS A 104 -7.81 28.51 6.40
CA LYS A 104 -8.35 29.56 7.30
C LYS A 104 -9.85 29.44 7.54
N SER A 105 -10.60 29.01 6.52
CA SER A 105 -12.06 28.83 6.62
C SER A 105 -12.47 27.68 7.54
N LEU A 106 -11.56 26.75 7.80
CA LEU A 106 -11.81 25.57 8.64
C LEU A 106 -11.58 25.82 10.14
N VAL A 107 -10.92 26.93 10.50
CA VAL A 107 -10.62 27.23 11.90
C VAL A 107 -11.93 27.37 12.71
N GLY A 108 -12.07 26.53 13.75
CA GLY A 108 -13.27 26.49 14.60
C GLY A 108 -14.40 25.62 14.07
N ILE A 109 -14.21 24.91 12.96
CA ILE A 109 -15.17 23.93 12.43
C ILE A 109 -14.82 22.54 12.99
N ASN A 110 -15.76 21.92 13.72
CA ASN A 110 -15.59 20.61 14.33
C ASN A 110 -16.44 19.56 13.57
N SER A 111 -16.17 19.35 12.30
CA SER A 111 -16.92 18.38 11.45
C SER A 111 -16.04 17.27 10.91
N ILE A 112 -15.02 16.85 11.67
CA ILE A 112 -14.11 15.75 11.28
C ILE A 112 -14.80 14.43 11.58
N VAL A 113 -14.75 13.51 10.60
CA VAL A 113 -15.27 12.15 10.70
C VAL A 113 -14.15 11.14 10.53
N ASP A 114 -14.41 9.88 10.91
CA ASP A 114 -13.44 8.80 10.67
C ASP A 114 -13.07 8.72 9.17
N PRO A 115 -11.77 8.82 8.81
CA PRO A 115 -11.33 8.79 7.42
C PRO A 115 -11.67 7.49 6.67
N PHE A 116 -11.96 6.41 7.37
CA PHE A 116 -12.35 5.12 6.80
C PHE A 116 -13.88 4.90 6.77
N SER A 117 -14.66 5.94 7.07
CA SER A 117 -16.13 5.89 6.92
C SER A 117 -16.55 6.15 5.47
N GLU A 118 -17.62 5.50 5.01
CA GLU A 118 -18.11 5.59 3.62
C GLU A 118 -18.82 6.93 3.30
N THR A 119 -18.97 7.84 4.25
CA THR A 119 -19.80 9.06 4.14
C THR A 119 -19.04 10.27 3.59
N GLN A 120 -18.37 10.17 2.45
CA GLN A 120 -17.78 11.35 1.82
C GLN A 120 -18.66 11.88 0.70
N THR A 121 -19.16 13.12 0.87
CA THR A 121 -19.86 13.84 -0.18
C THR A 121 -18.88 14.48 -1.15
N GLU A 122 -19.18 14.45 -2.45
CA GLU A 122 -18.44 15.20 -3.46
C GLU A 122 -18.51 16.70 -3.16
N ASP A 123 -17.40 17.38 -3.40
CA ASP A 123 -17.23 18.83 -3.21
C ASP A 123 -16.29 19.37 -4.26
N ASP A 124 -16.86 19.97 -5.28
CA ASP A 124 -16.12 20.48 -6.41
C ASP A 124 -15.11 21.55 -6.02
N VAL A 125 -15.41 22.37 -5.02
CA VAL A 125 -14.49 23.41 -4.53
C VAL A 125 -13.24 22.76 -3.95
N TYR A 126 -13.40 21.83 -3.02
CA TYR A 126 -12.30 21.11 -2.39
C TYR A 126 -11.49 20.30 -3.42
N ASN A 127 -12.16 19.58 -4.31
CA ASN A 127 -11.51 18.70 -5.30
C ASN A 127 -10.71 19.47 -6.36
N ASN A 128 -10.93 20.78 -6.51
CA ASN A 128 -10.18 21.63 -7.43
C ASN A 128 -9.00 22.36 -6.78
N LEU A 129 -8.86 22.31 -5.45
CA LEU A 129 -7.72 22.91 -4.77
C LEU A 129 -6.46 22.03 -4.95
N LEU A 130 -5.33 22.63 -5.26
CA LEU A 130 -4.05 21.95 -5.53
C LEU A 130 -4.14 20.90 -6.66
N LYS A 131 -5.14 21.00 -7.53
CA LYS A 131 -5.32 20.10 -8.66
C LYS A 131 -4.43 20.56 -9.81
N ILE A 132 -3.45 19.73 -10.20
CA ILE A 132 -2.55 19.98 -11.33
C ILE A 132 -3.10 19.30 -12.59
N ASP A 133 -3.61 18.07 -12.41
CA ASP A 133 -4.12 17.20 -13.47
C ASP A 133 -5.44 16.52 -13.07
N ASP A 134 -5.90 15.58 -13.89
CA ASP A 134 -7.14 14.82 -13.63
C ASP A 134 -6.94 13.59 -12.73
N THR A 135 -5.74 13.33 -12.21
CA THR A 135 -5.47 12.22 -11.29
C THR A 135 -6.03 12.48 -9.89
N GLY A 136 -6.23 13.76 -9.53
CA GLY A 136 -6.63 14.18 -8.18
C GLY A 136 -5.48 14.14 -7.17
N MET A 137 -4.24 14.02 -7.64
CA MET A 137 -3.04 14.09 -6.81
C MET A 137 -2.75 15.55 -6.45
N MET A 138 -2.58 15.83 -5.15
CA MET A 138 -2.23 17.16 -4.64
C MET A 138 -0.77 17.28 -4.22
N GLY A 139 -0.06 16.15 -4.13
CA GLY A 139 1.32 16.10 -3.67
C GLY A 139 1.75 14.69 -3.32
N TYR A 140 2.85 14.55 -2.62
CA TYR A 140 3.29 13.26 -2.09
C TYR A 140 3.93 13.39 -0.70
N ILE A 141 3.90 12.27 0.05
CA ILE A 141 4.55 12.14 1.35
C ILE A 141 5.77 11.21 1.22
N ASP A 142 6.87 11.60 1.86
CA ASP A 142 8.09 10.80 2.04
C ASP A 142 8.31 10.54 3.52
N ILE A 143 8.39 9.27 3.92
CA ILE A 143 8.67 8.83 5.30
C ILE A 143 9.92 7.96 5.27
N PRO A 144 11.11 8.55 5.45
CA PRO A 144 12.39 7.84 5.33
C PRO A 144 12.54 6.65 6.28
N LYS A 145 12.09 6.79 7.53
CA LYS A 145 12.16 5.74 8.58
C LYS A 145 11.58 4.40 8.16
N ILE A 146 10.50 4.42 7.39
CA ILE A 146 9.79 3.21 6.95
C ILE A 146 9.91 2.95 5.44
N ASP A 147 10.76 3.72 4.79
CA ASP A 147 11.13 3.56 3.37
C ASP A 147 9.92 3.59 2.43
N ILE A 148 9.10 4.64 2.50
CA ILE A 148 7.96 4.86 1.61
C ILE A 148 7.93 6.28 1.03
N VAL A 149 7.53 6.37 -0.25
CA VAL A 149 7.10 7.59 -0.92
C VAL A 149 5.73 7.30 -1.51
N LEU A 150 4.72 8.09 -1.17
CA LEU A 150 3.33 7.81 -1.54
C LEU A 150 2.64 9.07 -2.06
N PRO A 151 1.85 8.97 -3.15
CA PRO A 151 1.01 10.07 -3.60
C PRO A 151 -0.07 10.40 -2.58
N ILE A 152 -0.41 11.69 -2.47
CA ILE A 152 -1.51 12.21 -1.67
C ILE A 152 -2.62 12.61 -2.62
N TYR A 153 -3.81 12.07 -2.42
CA TYR A 153 -5.00 12.33 -3.23
C TYR A 153 -6.09 13.03 -2.41
N HIS A 154 -7.02 13.66 -3.11
CA HIS A 154 -8.22 14.22 -2.48
C HIS A 154 -9.16 13.12 -1.96
N GLY A 155 -9.67 13.33 -0.75
CA GLY A 155 -10.61 12.42 -0.10
C GLY A 155 -10.01 11.11 0.38
N THR A 156 -10.85 10.29 1.01
CA THR A 156 -10.46 8.99 1.58
C THR A 156 -11.38 7.87 1.08
N SER A 157 -11.82 7.96 -0.18
CA SER A 157 -12.58 6.87 -0.80
C SER A 157 -11.73 5.61 -0.89
N GLU A 158 -12.37 4.45 -0.90
CA GLU A 158 -11.68 3.16 -1.01
C GLU A 158 -10.72 3.11 -2.22
N LYS A 159 -11.14 3.68 -3.37
CA LYS A 159 -10.29 3.78 -4.56
C LYS A 159 -9.00 4.57 -4.29
N VAL A 160 -9.11 5.68 -3.58
CA VAL A 160 -7.96 6.52 -3.19
C VAL A 160 -7.05 5.76 -2.25
N LEU A 161 -7.60 5.18 -1.18
CA LEU A 161 -6.82 4.48 -0.15
C LEU A 161 -6.14 3.19 -0.66
N GLN A 162 -6.63 2.59 -1.75
CA GLN A 162 -5.94 1.50 -2.45
C GLN A 162 -4.77 1.97 -3.31
N SER A 163 -4.77 3.24 -3.74
CA SER A 163 -3.75 3.79 -4.64
C SER A 163 -2.65 4.55 -3.92
N GLY A 164 -2.91 5.09 -2.73
CA GLY A 164 -1.97 5.92 -1.98
C GLY A 164 -2.55 6.41 -0.67
N VAL A 165 -2.20 7.64 -0.34
CA VAL A 165 -2.65 8.33 0.87
C VAL A 165 -3.80 9.28 0.50
N GLY A 166 -4.87 9.24 1.27
CA GLY A 166 -6.04 10.10 1.10
C GLY A 166 -6.00 11.28 2.10
N HIS A 167 -6.19 12.49 1.60
CA HIS A 167 -6.39 13.66 2.45
C HIS A 167 -7.83 13.70 2.96
N LEU A 168 -8.00 13.77 4.27
CA LEU A 168 -9.32 13.82 4.90
C LEU A 168 -9.96 15.19 4.68
N LYS A 169 -11.11 15.21 3.98
CA LYS A 169 -11.91 16.43 3.79
C LYS A 169 -12.29 17.06 5.14
N ASN A 170 -12.45 18.36 5.17
CA ASN A 170 -12.69 19.19 6.37
C ASN A 170 -11.50 19.24 7.34
N THR A 171 -10.32 18.83 6.91
CA THR A 171 -9.05 19.15 7.57
C THR A 171 -8.22 20.06 6.67
N SER A 172 -7.20 20.71 7.21
CA SER A 172 -6.37 21.62 6.43
C SER A 172 -5.67 20.91 5.29
N LEU A 173 -5.62 21.51 4.11
CA LEU A 173 -4.75 21.05 3.02
C LEU A 173 -3.28 21.09 3.46
N PRO A 174 -2.44 20.17 2.96
CA PRO A 174 -1.08 19.97 3.49
C PRO A 174 -0.07 20.99 2.93
N VAL A 175 -0.44 22.27 2.96
CA VAL A 175 0.40 23.40 2.56
C VAL A 175 0.99 24.14 3.76
N GLY A 176 0.82 23.60 4.97
CA GLY A 176 1.27 24.21 6.21
C GLY A 176 0.55 25.51 6.54
N GLY A 177 1.06 26.19 7.54
CA GLY A 177 0.57 27.49 7.99
C GLY A 177 0.14 27.49 9.45
N GLU A 178 0.09 28.68 10.04
CA GLU A 178 -0.35 28.85 11.43
C GLU A 178 -1.83 28.50 11.58
N SER A 179 -2.17 27.72 12.60
CA SER A 179 -3.53 27.22 12.86
C SER A 179 -4.03 26.28 11.74
N SER A 180 -3.16 25.39 11.28
CA SER A 180 -3.48 24.35 10.32
C SER A 180 -3.24 22.94 10.88
N HIS A 181 -4.08 21.99 10.48
CA HIS A 181 -3.93 20.57 10.80
C HIS A 181 -4.44 19.73 9.63
N ALA A 182 -3.51 19.18 8.86
CA ALA A 182 -3.83 18.27 7.77
C ALA A 182 -3.91 16.82 8.29
N VAL A 183 -4.88 16.05 7.81
CA VAL A 183 -5.02 14.64 8.15
C VAL A 183 -4.86 13.79 6.90
N LEU A 184 -3.89 12.90 6.93
CA LEU A 184 -3.51 12.02 5.84
C LEU A 184 -3.74 10.56 6.23
N SER A 185 -4.58 9.85 5.49
CA SER A 185 -5.02 8.51 5.83
C SER A 185 -4.52 7.48 4.84
N GLY A 186 -4.11 6.32 5.32
CA GLY A 186 -3.62 5.24 4.49
C GLY A 186 -3.94 3.88 5.07
N HIS A 187 -4.18 2.90 4.19
CA HIS A 187 -4.45 1.53 4.60
C HIS A 187 -3.25 0.87 5.28
N ARG A 188 -3.55 -0.08 6.17
CA ARG A 188 -2.59 -0.97 6.80
C ARG A 188 -2.90 -2.41 6.46
N GLY A 189 -1.89 -3.12 5.90
CA GLY A 189 -2.02 -4.57 5.64
C GLY A 189 -2.66 -4.93 4.31
N LEU A 190 -2.63 -4.05 3.32
CA LEU A 190 -2.96 -4.44 1.95
C LEU A 190 -1.96 -5.48 1.44
N ALA A 191 -2.47 -6.51 0.76
CA ALA A 191 -1.63 -7.60 0.24
C ALA A 191 -0.71 -7.15 -0.91
N ASN A 192 -1.08 -6.08 -1.60
CA ASN A 192 -0.43 -5.58 -2.81
C ASN A 192 0.34 -4.26 -2.62
N ALA A 193 0.14 -3.54 -1.50
CA ALA A 193 0.76 -2.25 -1.26
C ALA A 193 1.15 -2.06 0.21
N LYS A 194 2.33 -1.50 0.44
CA LYS A 194 2.83 -1.27 1.80
C LYS A 194 2.09 -0.12 2.49
N ILE A 195 1.74 0.94 1.77
CA ILE A 195 1.13 2.20 2.23
C ILE A 195 1.55 2.53 3.69
N PHE A 196 0.64 2.56 4.66
CA PHE A 196 0.94 2.80 6.07
C PHE A 196 1.07 1.51 6.91
N THR A 197 1.42 0.38 6.27
CA THR A 197 1.57 -0.91 6.96
C THR A 197 2.59 -0.84 8.10
N ASP A 198 3.69 -0.14 7.90
CA ASP A 198 4.78 -0.01 8.85
C ASP A 198 4.74 1.28 9.67
N LEU A 199 3.66 2.06 9.60
CA LEU A 199 3.55 3.34 10.31
C LEU A 199 3.84 3.18 11.83
N ASN A 200 3.40 2.09 12.43
CA ASN A 200 3.67 1.79 13.85
C ASN A 200 5.15 1.56 14.22
N LYS A 201 6.08 1.66 13.28
CA LYS A 201 7.53 1.63 13.53
C LYS A 201 8.11 3.03 13.73
N MET A 202 7.31 4.06 13.52
CA MET A 202 7.72 5.43 13.80
C MET A 202 7.69 5.70 15.31
N GLU A 203 8.58 6.57 15.71
CA GLU A 203 8.79 6.97 17.10
C GLU A 203 8.74 8.50 17.20
N ILE A 204 8.50 9.00 18.41
CA ILE A 204 8.60 10.45 18.70
C ILE A 204 10.00 10.92 18.33
N GLY A 205 10.08 11.98 17.52
CA GLY A 205 11.31 12.54 17.02
C GLY A 205 11.66 12.14 15.59
N ASP A 206 11.06 11.09 15.03
CA ASP A 206 11.21 10.73 13.61
C ASP A 206 10.63 11.84 12.72
N VAL A 207 11.14 11.95 11.50
CA VAL A 207 10.72 12.99 10.57
C VAL A 207 10.06 12.41 9.33
N PHE A 208 9.15 13.19 8.74
CA PHE A 208 8.57 12.94 7.44
C PHE A 208 8.40 14.24 6.67
N TYR A 209 8.27 14.12 5.35
CA TYR A 209 8.20 15.25 4.46
C TYR A 209 6.93 15.18 3.62
N ILE A 210 6.33 16.36 3.38
CA ILE A 210 5.22 16.51 2.44
C ILE A 210 5.69 17.44 1.34
N LYS A 211 5.54 17.01 0.09
CA LYS A 211 5.82 17.80 -1.09
C LYS A 211 4.51 18.19 -1.75
N VAL A 212 4.28 19.49 -1.87
CA VAL A 212 3.15 20.07 -2.60
C VAL A 212 3.70 21.16 -3.51
N LEU A 213 3.46 21.05 -4.79
CA LEU A 213 4.08 21.90 -5.80
C LEU A 213 5.62 21.88 -5.65
N HIS A 214 6.29 23.01 -5.72
CA HIS A 214 7.74 23.10 -5.45
C HIS A 214 8.08 23.18 -3.94
N HIS A 215 7.08 23.23 -3.04
CA HIS A 215 7.29 23.37 -1.61
C HIS A 215 7.50 22.03 -0.91
N THR A 216 8.49 21.97 -0.03
CA THR A 216 8.73 20.82 0.86
C THR A 216 8.50 21.23 2.30
N PHE A 217 7.58 20.52 2.95
CA PHE A 217 7.17 20.74 4.33
C PHE A 217 7.69 19.59 5.20
N ALA A 218 8.52 19.91 6.20
CA ALA A 218 9.08 18.92 7.11
C ALA A 218 8.33 18.92 8.44
N TYR A 219 8.00 17.72 8.91
CA TYR A 219 7.30 17.49 10.17
C TYR A 219 8.06 16.48 11.02
N GLN A 220 8.10 16.73 12.33
CA GLN A 220 8.68 15.81 13.30
C GLN A 220 7.58 15.23 14.17
N VAL A 221 7.56 13.91 14.33
CA VAL A 221 6.57 13.22 15.17
C VAL A 221 6.68 13.72 16.61
N ASP A 222 5.60 14.31 17.11
CA ASP A 222 5.50 14.85 18.48
C ASP A 222 4.45 14.10 19.33
N GLN A 223 3.54 13.34 18.70
CA GLN A 223 2.51 12.59 19.39
C GLN A 223 2.14 11.31 18.66
N ILE A 224 1.96 10.21 19.40
CA ILE A 224 1.46 8.93 18.89
C ILE A 224 0.31 8.49 19.79
N LEU A 225 -0.88 8.28 19.20
CA LEU A 225 -2.09 7.87 19.92
C LEU A 225 -2.74 6.65 19.25
N THR A 226 -3.44 5.88 20.06
CA THR A 226 -4.40 4.86 19.57
C THR A 226 -5.76 5.20 20.12
N VAL A 227 -6.72 5.46 19.24
CA VAL A 227 -8.06 5.94 19.58
C VAL A 227 -9.14 5.09 18.94
N GLU A 228 -10.37 5.22 19.42
CA GLU A 228 -11.53 4.64 18.71
C GLU A 228 -11.85 5.43 17.43
N PRO A 229 -12.51 4.82 16.42
CA PRO A 229 -12.83 5.49 15.16
C PRO A 229 -13.68 6.77 15.32
N SER A 230 -14.50 6.82 16.35
CA SER A 230 -15.36 7.98 16.66
C SER A 230 -14.64 9.12 17.39
N ASP A 231 -13.44 8.86 17.91
CA ASP A 231 -12.65 9.86 18.63
C ASP A 231 -11.76 10.63 17.65
N THR A 232 -12.22 11.81 17.28
CA THR A 232 -11.53 12.73 16.35
C THR A 232 -10.97 13.98 17.05
N GLU A 233 -10.95 14.01 18.38
CA GLU A 233 -10.51 15.18 19.15
C GLU A 233 -9.06 15.57 18.83
N ALA A 234 -8.17 14.59 18.73
CA ALA A 234 -6.76 14.80 18.41
C ALA A 234 -6.48 15.27 16.97
N LEU A 235 -7.49 15.32 16.10
CA LEU A 235 -7.39 15.78 14.71
C LEU A 235 -7.81 17.25 14.54
N GLN A 236 -8.29 17.90 15.59
CA GLN A 236 -8.78 19.27 15.54
C GLN A 236 -7.65 20.28 15.33
N ILE A 237 -7.98 21.41 14.70
CA ILE A 237 -7.03 22.51 14.50
C ILE A 237 -6.76 23.19 15.85
N GLU A 238 -5.47 23.22 16.22
CA GLU A 238 -5.01 23.98 17.38
C GLU A 238 -4.48 25.35 16.97
N LYS A 239 -4.92 26.40 17.67
CA LYS A 239 -4.51 27.78 17.37
C LYS A 239 -2.99 27.95 17.47
N GLY A 240 -2.39 28.51 16.43
CA GLY A 240 -0.95 28.83 16.39
C GLY A 240 -0.06 27.60 16.09
N LYS A 241 -0.65 26.44 15.80
CA LYS A 241 0.10 25.23 15.46
C LYS A 241 0.00 24.91 13.97
N ASP A 242 1.02 24.24 13.47
CA ASP A 242 1.07 23.67 12.13
C ASP A 242 1.35 22.17 12.28
N TYR A 243 0.28 21.36 12.11
CA TYR A 243 0.30 19.92 12.31
C TYR A 243 -0.07 19.15 11.06
N VAL A 244 0.47 17.94 10.97
CA VAL A 244 0.00 16.90 10.09
C VAL A 244 -0.15 15.61 10.89
N THR A 245 -1.30 14.96 10.82
CA THR A 245 -1.51 13.65 11.44
C THR A 245 -1.67 12.56 10.37
N LEU A 246 -0.85 11.53 10.49
CA LEU A 246 -0.93 10.30 9.70
C LEU A 246 -1.85 9.32 10.40
N VAL A 247 -2.85 8.79 9.68
CA VAL A 247 -3.89 7.93 10.25
C VAL A 247 -3.92 6.58 9.57
N THR A 248 -3.92 5.51 10.36
CA THR A 248 -4.13 4.16 9.85
C THR A 248 -4.91 3.28 10.82
N CYS A 249 -5.39 2.13 10.35
CA CYS A 249 -6.12 1.17 11.19
C CYS A 249 -5.17 0.36 12.08
N THR A 250 -5.62 0.05 13.31
CA THR A 250 -4.89 -0.77 14.29
C THR A 250 -5.88 -1.55 15.18
N PRO A 251 -5.53 -2.71 15.76
CA PRO A 251 -4.37 -3.57 15.46
C PRO A 251 -4.43 -4.13 14.02
N PHE A 252 -3.28 -4.59 13.51
CA PHE A 252 -3.17 -5.17 12.18
C PHE A 252 -4.22 -6.27 11.95
N ALA A 253 -4.91 -6.23 10.82
CA ALA A 253 -5.98 -7.14 10.40
C ALA A 253 -7.27 -7.12 11.28
N ILE A 254 -7.28 -6.48 12.46
CA ILE A 254 -8.45 -6.37 13.33
C ILE A 254 -9.17 -5.03 13.11
N ASN A 255 -8.42 -3.92 12.96
CA ASN A 255 -8.86 -2.61 12.53
C ASN A 255 -9.91 -1.93 13.43
N THR A 256 -9.96 -2.29 14.73
CA THR A 256 -10.94 -1.75 15.68
C THR A 256 -10.65 -0.32 16.13
N HIS A 257 -9.40 0.12 16.02
CA HIS A 257 -8.94 1.44 16.45
C HIS A 257 -8.21 2.16 15.31
N ARG A 258 -7.84 3.41 15.54
CA ARG A 258 -6.99 4.22 14.67
C ARG A 258 -5.68 4.53 15.36
N LEU A 259 -4.57 4.30 14.66
CA LEU A 259 -3.25 4.81 15.04
C LEU A 259 -3.11 6.20 14.44
N LEU A 260 -2.83 7.17 15.28
CA LEU A 260 -2.60 8.57 14.93
C LEU A 260 -1.14 8.89 15.22
N GLU A 261 -0.40 9.34 14.21
CA GLU A 261 0.98 9.82 14.37
C GLU A 261 1.04 11.26 13.90
N ARG A 262 1.05 12.17 14.87
CA ARG A 262 1.06 13.61 14.62
C ARG A 262 2.48 14.12 14.50
N GLY A 263 2.74 14.90 13.45
CA GLY A 263 3.95 15.68 13.27
C GLY A 263 3.69 17.17 13.44
N ILE A 264 4.59 17.83 14.15
CA ILE A 264 4.67 19.29 14.23
C ILE A 264 5.64 19.81 13.18
N ARG A 265 5.32 20.93 12.57
CA ARG A 265 6.17 21.60 11.58
C ARG A 265 7.53 21.96 12.18
N ILE A 266 8.60 21.59 11.44
CA ILE A 266 9.98 22.01 11.77
C ILE A 266 10.68 22.57 10.52
N PRO A 267 11.75 23.37 10.70
CA PRO A 267 12.57 23.83 9.58
C PRO A 267 13.19 22.66 8.82
N TYR A 268 13.17 22.71 7.48
CA TYR A 268 13.70 21.65 6.62
C TYR A 268 15.16 21.29 6.93
N LYS A 269 16.00 22.31 7.21
CA LYS A 269 17.42 22.11 7.58
C LYS A 269 17.60 21.31 8.88
N GLU A 270 16.66 21.44 9.81
CA GLU A 270 16.65 20.70 11.07
C GLU A 270 16.24 19.24 10.85
N ALA A 271 15.19 19.01 10.07
CA ALA A 271 14.75 17.69 9.67
C ALA A 271 15.88 16.89 8.99
N LYS A 272 16.61 17.51 8.06
CA LYS A 272 17.76 16.87 7.39
C LYS A 272 18.90 16.48 8.32
N LYS A 273 19.10 17.15 9.44
CA LYS A 273 20.08 16.73 10.45
C LYS A 273 19.62 15.45 11.14
N VAL A 274 18.34 15.37 11.50
CA VAL A 274 17.75 14.17 12.10
C VAL A 274 17.91 12.96 11.17
N ASP A 275 17.58 13.08 9.89
CA ASP A 275 17.75 12.01 8.92
C ASP A 275 19.21 11.54 8.77
N ASN A 276 20.15 12.48 8.74
CA ASN A 276 21.57 12.17 8.61
C ASN A 276 22.13 11.47 9.86
N GLU A 277 21.66 11.81 11.06
CA GLU A 277 22.06 11.16 12.31
C GLU A 277 21.54 9.72 12.40
N ILE A 278 20.39 9.43 11.80
CA ILE A 278 19.77 8.09 11.74
C ILE A 278 20.36 7.26 10.59
N GLY A 279 21.19 7.86 9.70
CA GLY A 279 21.84 7.16 8.58
C GLY A 279 20.90 6.84 7.41
N LEU A 280 19.78 7.54 7.31
CA LEU A 280 18.78 7.37 6.25
C LEU A 280 19.18 8.20 5.02
N HIS A 281 20.11 7.68 4.21
CA HIS A 281 20.48 8.31 2.93
C HIS A 281 19.57 7.80 1.80
N ARG A 282 18.49 8.51 1.52
CA ARG A 282 17.79 8.38 0.24
C ARG A 282 18.27 9.45 -0.74
N THR A 283 18.63 9.00 -1.93
CA THR A 283 18.95 9.87 -3.06
C THR A 283 17.67 10.12 -3.88
N ILE A 284 16.69 10.84 -3.33
CA ILE A 284 15.73 11.55 -4.16
C ILE A 284 16.29 12.96 -4.30
N PRO A 285 16.54 13.47 -5.52
CA PRO A 285 17.04 14.82 -5.70
C PRO A 285 15.92 15.81 -5.37
N PHE A 286 15.81 16.20 -4.10
CA PHE A 286 15.00 17.35 -3.71
C PHE A 286 15.75 18.60 -4.11
N GLN A 287 15.24 19.37 -5.08
CA GLN A 287 15.66 20.75 -5.27
C GLN A 287 15.16 21.56 -4.07
N GLU A 288 16.10 22.23 -3.39
CA GLU A 288 15.79 23.14 -2.28
C GLU A 288 15.01 24.34 -2.80
N ALA A 289 13.70 24.35 -2.60
CA ALA A 289 12.92 25.58 -2.65
C ALA A 289 12.80 26.12 -1.22
N GLU A 290 13.63 27.07 -0.84
CA GLU A 290 13.45 27.85 0.38
C GLU A 290 12.21 28.71 0.21
N VAL A 291 11.14 28.41 0.96
CA VAL A 291 10.06 29.38 1.17
C VAL A 291 10.63 30.50 2.01
N ALA A 292 10.91 31.63 1.38
CA ALA A 292 11.17 32.88 2.09
C ALA A 292 9.90 33.23 2.87
N VAL A 293 9.91 33.00 4.17
CA VAL A 293 8.94 33.60 5.07
C VAL A 293 9.08 35.12 4.89
N SER A 294 8.09 35.71 4.23
CA SER A 294 7.95 37.18 4.11
C SER A 294 7.98 37.75 5.52
N ARG A 295 9.16 38.21 5.94
CA ARG A 295 9.28 39.06 7.10
C ARG A 295 8.60 40.37 6.78
N ASP A 296 7.50 40.60 7.48
CA ASP A 296 6.80 41.84 7.73
C ASP A 296 7.68 43.08 7.45
N ARG A 297 7.32 43.82 6.41
CA ARG A 297 7.76 45.19 6.26
C ARG A 297 6.92 46.01 7.21
N THR A 298 7.43 46.19 8.40
CA THR A 298 7.01 47.30 9.29
C THR A 298 7.17 48.59 8.48
N ILE A 299 6.07 49.13 8.01
CA ILE A 299 6.02 50.49 7.51
C ILE A 299 6.01 51.38 8.75
N ALA A 300 7.15 51.99 9.01
CA ALA A 300 7.24 53.14 9.88
C ALA A 300 6.71 54.36 9.12
N LEU A 301 5.65 54.96 9.64
CA LEU A 301 5.37 56.41 9.64
C LEU A 301 4.47 56.73 10.81
#